data_615898b4c61c113281c041b57fbc9d16
#
_entry.id   615898b4c61c113281c041b57fbc9d16
#
_cell.length_a   1.000
_cell.length_b   1.000
_cell.length_c   1.000
_cell.angle_alpha   90.00
_cell.angle_beta   90.00
_cell.angle_gamma   90.00
#
_symmetry.space_group_name_H-M   'P 1'
#
loop_
_entity.id
_entity.type
_entity.pdbx_description
1 polymer ?
#
loop_
_entity_poly.entity_id
_entity_poly.type
_entity_poly.pdbx_seq_one_letter_code
_entity_poly.pdbx_strand_id
1 'polypeptide(L)'
;MSFAILDAINRRRFLARVAGSAALLSVRDVSGAAAEHGASAVQSRRIVNIYNFVRNSDPRLANSEDVLYEATAHQLALLQHLNLPGTFALQYDALINPRYQQLFKAHAAKEVEIGAWLEIPRALVQQAGIPWRGPATWKWDWHVAVDFTVGYSPDDRKKLADVFMTKFKSIFGKFPATVGAWYLDEITLSHLAENYGVVASCNCKDQAATDGYTLWGGYWSQAYYPSRLNAYMPAQNRRAQINIPVFRMLGSDPIYQYQEGLGGDGQGVITLETVYSPGGRSRKWVQWFLDVIAREPCLAFAYAQAGQENSFGWPAMKQGIELQFPIIAHLAATGVLQAETLEQSGRWFKRSFAVTPATSVTALVDWKHQGHRTVWYNSRFYRANLYWHGNTFKIRDIHLFNEKVVSPYHRKPADTNDMAVYALPIIDGFLWSSSRGRRAGIRLVALGANGKRIPFLMDGPPSITPLAGNAMRVRFPIKRIGTMNIICRPNRLAWHLDRPASPDVHWAMEMTWSTSHRTGILGNTSKKLFYRNQSRLYGMVLEAGTIVRPKHELKTILLMPHRHSVIMTFS
;
A
#
# COMPACT_ATOMS: atom_id res chain seq x y z
N MET A 1 26.63 0.46 30.04
CA MET A 1 26.08 -0.63 30.84
C MET A 1 25.79 -1.82 29.94
N SER A 2 26.29 -2.92 30.30
CA SER A 2 26.74 -4.10 29.57
C SER A 2 25.64 -4.90 28.88
N PHE A 3 25.96 -5.58 27.78
CA PHE A 3 25.22 -6.56 26.97
C PHE A 3 24.59 -7.75 27.74
N ALA A 4 24.57 -7.74 29.05
CA ALA A 4 24.08 -8.81 29.93
C ALA A 4 22.54 -8.93 30.01
N ILE A 5 21.77 -8.02 29.41
CA ILE A 5 20.30 -8.07 29.50
C ILE A 5 19.68 -9.04 28.48
N LEU A 6 20.40 -9.40 27.40
CA LEU A 6 19.90 -10.32 26.38
C LEU A 6 20.05 -11.81 26.73
N ASP A 7 20.87 -12.15 27.71
CA ASP A 7 21.06 -13.54 28.18
C ASP A 7 19.89 -14.12 29.00
N ALA A 8 18.93 -13.27 29.41
CA ALA A 8 17.77 -13.69 30.21
C ALA A 8 16.59 -14.25 29.39
N ILE A 9 16.65 -14.27 28.07
CA ILE A 9 15.66 -14.96 27.24
C ILE A 9 16.02 -16.44 27.21
N ASN A 10 15.52 -17.19 28.18
CA ASN A 10 15.78 -18.62 28.37
C ASN A 10 15.30 -19.39 27.13
N ARG A 11 16.21 -19.74 26.20
CA ARG A 11 15.97 -20.48 24.94
C ARG A 11 15.08 -21.72 25.12
N ARG A 12 15.20 -22.40 26.26
CA ARG A 12 14.41 -23.61 26.53
C ARG A 12 12.93 -23.33 26.80
N ARG A 13 12.57 -22.19 27.43
CA ARG A 13 11.17 -21.85 27.69
C ARG A 13 10.45 -21.28 26.46
N PHE A 14 11.17 -20.65 25.54
CA PHE A 14 10.62 -20.16 24.29
C PHE A 14 10.32 -21.30 23.31
N LEU A 15 11.25 -22.23 23.11
CA LEU A 15 11.06 -23.40 22.23
C LEU A 15 9.98 -24.36 22.75
N ALA A 16 9.84 -24.54 24.07
CA ALA A 16 8.81 -25.40 24.66
C ALA A 16 7.38 -24.86 24.50
N ARG A 17 7.20 -23.55 24.35
CA ARG A 17 5.86 -22.94 24.10
C ARG A 17 5.46 -22.92 22.63
N VAL A 18 6.40 -22.99 21.69
CA VAL A 18 6.14 -23.06 20.25
C VAL A 18 5.85 -24.49 19.78
N ALA A 19 6.37 -25.50 20.47
CA ALA A 19 6.19 -26.91 20.13
C ALA A 19 4.82 -27.51 20.54
N GLY A 20 4.00 -26.78 21.30
CA GLY A 20 2.75 -27.30 21.89
C GLY A 20 1.48 -27.17 21.06
N SER A 21 1.53 -26.71 19.81
CA SER A 21 0.32 -26.47 18.98
C SER A 21 0.34 -27.13 17.61
N ALA A 22 1.05 -28.23 17.44
CA ALA A 22 0.93 -29.05 16.24
C ALA A 22 -0.15 -30.15 16.45
N ALA A 23 -1.42 -29.79 16.35
CA ALA A 23 -2.50 -30.77 16.23
C ALA A 23 -2.57 -31.22 14.77
N LEU A 24 -2.32 -32.49 14.55
CA LEU A 24 -2.49 -33.21 13.30
C LEU A 24 -3.96 -33.18 12.86
N LEU A 25 -4.27 -32.48 11.80
CA LEU A 25 -5.50 -32.63 11.04
C LEU A 25 -5.23 -33.57 9.85
N SER A 26 -5.78 -34.77 9.92
CA SER A 26 -5.79 -35.78 8.85
C SER A 26 -6.58 -35.26 7.64
N VAL A 27 -5.91 -35.16 6.49
CA VAL A 27 -6.52 -34.90 5.19
C VAL A 27 -7.18 -36.16 4.70
N ARG A 28 -8.49 -36.14 4.46
CA ARG A 28 -9.18 -37.15 3.66
C ARG A 28 -9.11 -36.77 2.19
N ASP A 29 -8.56 -37.68 1.40
CA ASP A 29 -8.56 -37.64 -0.05
C ASP A 29 -9.99 -37.58 -0.61
N VAL A 30 -10.22 -36.61 -1.50
CA VAL A 30 -11.29 -36.66 -2.50
C VAL A 30 -10.61 -36.49 -3.87
N SER A 31 -10.36 -37.62 -4.48
CA SER A 31 -9.91 -37.74 -5.87
C SER A 31 -11.09 -37.60 -6.84
N GLY A 32 -10.92 -36.82 -7.88
CA GLY A 32 -11.69 -36.94 -9.11
C GLY A 32 -12.11 -35.65 -9.78
N ALA A 33 -11.23 -35.05 -10.60
CA ALA A 33 -11.60 -34.37 -11.86
C ALA A 33 -10.34 -34.08 -12.70
N ALA A 34 -10.45 -34.31 -13.98
CA ALA A 34 -9.45 -34.41 -15.01
C ALA A 34 -8.41 -33.30 -15.06
N ALA A 35 -7.15 -33.67 -15.29
CA ALA A 35 -6.00 -32.83 -15.50
C ALA A 35 -6.07 -32.14 -16.87
N GLU A 36 -6.23 -30.82 -16.87
CA GLU A 36 -5.70 -29.98 -17.95
C GLU A 36 -4.25 -29.62 -17.61
N HIS A 37 -3.33 -30.09 -18.41
CA HIS A 37 -1.92 -29.75 -18.32
C HIS A 37 -1.72 -28.27 -18.66
N GLY A 38 -1.69 -27.41 -17.64
CA GLY A 38 -1.34 -26.01 -17.71
C GLY A 38 0.04 -25.80 -17.13
N ALA A 39 0.86 -25.00 -17.80
CA ALA A 39 2.21 -24.60 -17.45
C ALA A 39 2.42 -24.47 -15.94
N SER A 40 3.51 -25.02 -15.42
CA SER A 40 3.97 -24.87 -14.03
C SER A 40 3.79 -23.42 -13.59
N ALA A 41 2.87 -23.19 -12.67
CA ALA A 41 2.65 -21.88 -12.08
C ALA A 41 3.93 -21.51 -11.32
N VAL A 42 4.73 -20.60 -11.88
CA VAL A 42 5.84 -19.99 -11.15
C VAL A 42 5.25 -19.40 -9.88
N GLN A 43 5.62 -19.96 -8.74
CA GLN A 43 5.10 -19.52 -7.45
C GLN A 43 5.43 -18.04 -7.27
N SER A 44 4.39 -17.21 -7.15
CA SER A 44 4.54 -15.77 -7.01
C SER A 44 5.40 -15.44 -5.78
N ARG A 45 6.41 -14.59 -5.95
CA ARG A 45 7.30 -14.18 -4.86
C ARG A 45 6.52 -13.47 -3.76
N ARG A 46 6.80 -13.79 -2.50
CA ARG A 46 6.14 -13.24 -1.31
C ARG A 46 7.19 -12.62 -0.42
N ILE A 47 7.13 -11.29 -0.28
CA ILE A 47 8.23 -10.50 0.26
C ILE A 47 7.75 -9.74 1.51
N VAL A 48 8.59 -9.77 2.55
CA VAL A 48 8.51 -8.83 3.67
C VAL A 48 9.84 -8.12 3.79
N ASN A 49 9.83 -6.80 3.69
CA ASN A 49 10.97 -5.97 4.09
C ASN A 49 10.80 -5.55 5.55
N ILE A 50 11.88 -5.61 6.33
CA ILE A 50 11.95 -4.97 7.64
C ILE A 50 12.72 -3.67 7.46
N TYR A 51 11.97 -2.56 7.50
CA TYR A 51 12.49 -1.24 7.18
C TYR A 51 12.36 -0.32 8.40
N ASN A 52 13.52 0.08 8.93
CA ASN A 52 13.63 0.95 10.10
C ASN A 52 14.23 2.28 9.64
N PHE A 53 13.49 3.37 9.78
CA PHE A 53 14.06 4.68 9.51
C PHE A 53 14.49 5.36 10.81
N VAL A 54 15.63 6.02 10.74
CA VAL A 54 16.43 6.40 11.90
C VAL A 54 16.64 7.90 11.90
N ARG A 55 16.06 8.57 12.87
CA ARG A 55 16.29 9.98 13.21
C ARG A 55 17.27 10.08 14.37
N ASN A 56 17.99 11.18 14.48
CA ASN A 56 18.85 11.48 15.62
C ASN A 56 18.14 12.29 16.70
N SER A 57 17.13 13.07 16.34
CA SER A 57 16.40 13.93 17.26
C SER A 57 14.91 14.00 16.95
N ASP A 58 14.11 14.21 17.98
CA ASP A 58 12.68 14.49 17.88
C ASP A 58 12.31 15.54 18.94
N PRO A 59 11.82 16.72 18.53
CA PRO A 59 11.52 17.80 19.49
C PRO A 59 10.35 17.49 20.41
N ARG A 60 9.60 16.42 20.15
CA ARG A 60 8.48 15.95 21.00
C ARG A 60 8.94 15.10 22.19
N LEU A 61 10.22 14.67 22.19
CA LEU A 61 10.79 13.78 23.19
C LEU A 61 11.88 14.45 24.01
N ALA A 62 11.82 14.31 25.33
CA ALA A 62 12.94 14.63 26.19
C ALA A 62 14.08 13.62 25.96
N ASN A 63 15.34 14.08 25.99
CA ASN A 63 16.53 13.25 25.77
C ASN A 63 16.45 12.41 24.48
N SER A 64 15.86 12.98 23.43
CA SER A 64 15.54 12.27 22.19
C SER A 64 16.75 11.55 21.59
N GLU A 65 17.94 12.13 21.62
CA GLU A 65 19.14 11.53 21.02
C GLU A 65 19.50 10.17 21.63
N ASP A 66 19.39 10.01 22.95
CA ASP A 66 19.63 8.73 23.63
C ASP A 66 18.49 7.75 23.41
N VAL A 67 17.24 8.21 23.53
CA VAL A 67 16.04 7.38 23.33
C VAL A 67 16.01 6.80 21.91
N LEU A 68 16.31 7.61 20.91
CA LEU A 68 16.30 7.20 19.52
C LEU A 68 17.47 6.25 19.18
N TYR A 69 18.65 6.52 19.73
CA TYR A 69 19.79 5.65 19.57
C TYR A 69 19.57 4.27 20.20
N GLU A 70 19.08 4.23 21.45
CA GLU A 70 18.76 2.98 22.15
C GLU A 70 17.75 2.13 21.36
N ALA A 71 16.68 2.76 20.85
CA ALA A 71 15.69 2.09 20.02
C ALA A 71 16.32 1.44 18.79
N THR A 72 17.19 2.17 18.08
CA THR A 72 17.90 1.66 16.90
C THR A 72 18.83 0.49 17.24
N ALA A 73 19.59 0.60 18.34
CA ALA A 73 20.49 -0.47 18.79
C ALA A 73 19.73 -1.75 19.12
N HIS A 74 18.58 -1.65 19.79
CA HIS A 74 17.72 -2.81 20.08
C HIS A 74 17.11 -3.44 18.82
N GLN A 75 16.63 -2.62 17.88
CA GLN A 75 16.14 -3.13 16.58
C GLN A 75 17.22 -3.92 15.84
N LEU A 76 18.43 -3.37 15.75
CA LEU A 76 19.57 -4.03 15.09
C LEU A 76 19.96 -5.33 15.78
N ALA A 77 20.10 -5.32 17.11
CA ALA A 77 20.47 -6.50 17.88
C ALA A 77 19.45 -7.64 17.73
N LEU A 78 18.14 -7.32 17.69
CA LEU A 78 17.10 -8.33 17.52
C LEU A 78 17.11 -8.92 16.11
N LEU A 79 17.31 -8.12 15.07
CA LEU A 79 17.44 -8.62 13.69
C LEU A 79 18.62 -9.58 13.57
N GLN A 80 19.77 -9.23 14.13
CA GLN A 80 20.96 -10.09 14.15
C GLN A 80 20.73 -11.39 14.93
N HIS A 81 20.09 -11.30 16.10
CA HIS A 81 19.75 -12.47 16.91
C HIS A 81 18.84 -13.47 16.16
N LEU A 82 17.92 -12.97 15.34
CA LEU A 82 16.98 -13.76 14.56
C LEU A 82 17.50 -14.13 13.16
N ASN A 83 18.70 -13.69 12.77
CA ASN A 83 19.26 -13.81 11.42
C ASN A 83 18.30 -13.28 10.34
N LEU A 84 17.64 -12.15 10.62
CA LEU A 84 16.73 -11.50 9.70
C LEU A 84 17.42 -10.36 8.96
N PRO A 85 17.22 -10.24 7.64
CA PRO A 85 17.65 -9.07 6.90
C PRO A 85 16.80 -7.85 7.27
N GLY A 86 17.42 -6.68 7.24
CA GLY A 86 16.71 -5.43 7.48
C GLY A 86 17.40 -4.23 6.86
N THR A 87 16.64 -3.21 6.58
CA THR A 87 17.11 -1.92 6.08
C THR A 87 17.00 -0.87 7.19
N PHE A 88 18.11 -0.18 7.45
CA PHE A 88 18.15 1.00 8.32
C PHE A 88 18.40 2.23 7.45
N ALA A 89 17.37 3.04 7.27
CA ALA A 89 17.43 4.25 6.48
C ALA A 89 17.71 5.45 7.39
N LEU A 90 18.90 6.03 7.24
CA LEU A 90 19.36 7.13 8.11
C LEU A 90 18.86 8.47 7.59
N GLN A 91 18.22 9.27 8.46
CA GLN A 91 18.03 10.70 8.24
C GLN A 91 19.39 11.41 8.30
N TYR A 92 19.53 12.57 7.70
CA TYR A 92 20.83 13.24 7.57
C TYR A 92 21.53 13.52 8.91
N ASP A 93 20.80 13.89 9.95
CA ASP A 93 21.34 14.15 11.27
C ASP A 93 21.82 12.85 11.97
N ALA A 94 21.12 11.74 11.79
CA ALA A 94 21.60 10.42 12.21
C ALA A 94 22.83 9.96 11.40
N LEU A 95 22.83 10.23 10.09
CA LEU A 95 23.97 9.92 9.20
C LEU A 95 25.26 10.59 9.65
N ILE A 96 25.20 11.88 10.05
CA ILE A 96 26.41 12.63 10.45
C ILE A 96 26.82 12.37 11.90
N ASN A 97 25.99 11.72 12.72
CA ASN A 97 26.30 11.43 14.12
C ASN A 97 27.28 10.24 14.25
N PRO A 98 28.47 10.42 14.86
CA PRO A 98 29.47 9.38 15.03
C PRO A 98 28.96 8.12 15.76
N ARG A 99 27.98 8.24 16.67
CA ARG A 99 27.41 7.08 17.41
C ARG A 99 26.75 6.09 16.45
N TYR A 100 25.91 6.59 15.52
CA TYR A 100 25.27 5.74 14.51
C TYR A 100 26.27 5.19 13.50
N GLN A 101 27.29 6.00 13.10
CA GLN A 101 28.35 5.53 12.22
C GLN A 101 29.12 4.34 12.83
N GLN A 102 29.48 4.46 14.10
CA GLN A 102 30.15 3.38 14.85
C GLN A 102 29.26 2.15 14.98
N LEU A 103 27.97 2.34 15.36
CA LEU A 103 26.99 1.26 15.48
C LEU A 103 26.91 0.44 14.20
N PHE A 104 26.70 1.09 13.07
CA PHE A 104 26.49 0.40 11.80
C PHE A 104 27.79 -0.14 11.17
N LYS A 105 28.94 0.50 11.39
CA LYS A 105 30.25 -0.02 10.95
C LYS A 105 30.69 -1.25 11.75
N ALA A 106 30.42 -1.27 13.05
CA ALA A 106 30.72 -2.43 13.92
C ALA A 106 29.84 -3.65 13.61
N HIS A 107 28.66 -3.43 13.05
CA HIS A 107 27.65 -4.46 12.79
C HIS A 107 27.33 -4.60 11.29
N ALA A 108 28.31 -4.37 10.43
CA ALA A 108 28.19 -4.50 8.97
C ALA A 108 28.07 -5.97 8.54
N ALA A 109 26.92 -6.59 8.84
CA ALA A 109 26.58 -7.93 8.36
C ALA A 109 25.95 -7.84 6.96
N LYS A 110 26.05 -8.91 6.16
CA LYS A 110 25.45 -8.98 4.81
C LYS A 110 23.94 -8.76 4.80
N GLU A 111 23.31 -9.06 5.91
CA GLU A 111 21.85 -9.00 6.10
C GLU A 111 21.35 -7.60 6.46
N VAL A 112 22.26 -6.65 6.76
CA VAL A 112 21.92 -5.28 7.15
C VAL A 112 22.25 -4.32 6.01
N GLU A 113 21.22 -3.73 5.43
CA GLU A 113 21.33 -2.62 4.49
C GLU A 113 21.30 -1.30 5.23
N ILE A 114 22.20 -0.39 4.88
CA ILE A 114 22.15 1.01 5.30
C ILE A 114 21.65 1.82 4.10
N GLY A 115 20.45 2.38 4.22
CA GLY A 115 19.82 3.25 3.25
C GLY A 115 19.78 4.71 3.70
N ALA A 116 19.17 5.56 2.90
CA ALA A 116 18.93 6.97 3.21
C ALA A 116 17.43 7.21 3.50
N TRP A 117 17.16 8.01 4.52
CA TRP A 117 15.82 8.53 4.82
C TRP A 117 15.79 10.02 4.55
N LEU A 118 15.17 10.41 3.43
CA LEU A 118 15.23 11.79 2.92
C LEU A 118 14.07 12.64 3.48
N GLU A 119 14.03 12.78 4.78
CA GLU A 119 13.44 13.91 5.47
C GLU A 119 14.48 15.05 5.55
N ILE A 120 14.02 16.28 5.72
CA ILE A 120 14.86 17.47 5.62
C ILE A 120 15.12 18.10 6.99
N PRO A 121 16.06 17.58 7.79
CA PRO A 121 16.41 18.17 9.06
C PRO A 121 17.24 19.45 8.87
N ARG A 122 17.31 20.27 9.92
CA ARG A 122 18.03 21.55 9.95
C ARG A 122 19.49 21.43 9.47
N ALA A 123 20.19 20.38 9.88
CA ALA A 123 21.58 20.14 9.49
C ALA A 123 21.74 19.99 7.97
N LEU A 124 20.78 19.35 7.29
CA LEU A 124 20.83 19.17 5.84
C LEU A 124 20.64 20.49 5.09
N VAL A 125 19.62 21.30 5.46
CA VAL A 125 19.41 22.60 4.78
C VAL A 125 20.57 23.56 5.04
N GLN A 126 21.13 23.58 6.25
CA GLN A 126 22.31 24.39 6.56
C GLN A 126 23.52 23.99 5.70
N GLN A 127 23.79 22.69 5.57
CA GLN A 127 24.88 22.18 4.72
C GLN A 127 24.64 22.51 3.22
N ALA A 128 23.38 22.53 2.81
CA ALA A 128 23.00 22.92 1.45
C ALA A 128 22.97 24.45 1.24
N GLY A 129 23.22 25.28 2.26
CA GLY A 129 23.09 26.74 2.17
C GLY A 129 21.65 27.20 1.88
N ILE A 130 20.66 26.46 2.40
CA ILE A 130 19.24 26.78 2.30
C ILE A 130 18.75 27.24 3.68
N PRO A 131 17.94 28.31 3.78
CA PRO A 131 17.42 28.77 5.07
C PRO A 131 16.55 27.71 5.76
N TRP A 132 16.76 27.50 7.07
CA TRP A 132 15.88 26.72 7.90
C TRP A 132 14.53 27.42 8.08
N ARG A 133 13.42 26.69 7.88
CA ARG A 133 12.05 27.23 7.93
C ARG A 133 11.21 26.70 9.09
N GLY A 134 11.74 25.72 9.83
CA GLY A 134 11.12 25.24 11.06
C GLY A 134 11.43 26.11 12.28
N PRO A 135 10.93 25.80 13.45
CA PRO A 135 11.22 26.52 14.70
C PRO A 135 12.72 26.60 14.98
N ALA A 136 13.17 27.75 15.48
CA ALA A 136 14.60 28.05 15.66
C ALA A 136 15.33 27.09 16.59
N THR A 137 14.63 26.49 17.57
CA THR A 137 15.19 25.53 18.53
C THR A 137 15.15 24.07 18.08
N TRP A 138 14.40 23.76 17.01
CA TRP A 138 14.23 22.38 16.56
C TRP A 138 15.33 21.97 15.59
N LYS A 139 15.77 20.73 15.69
CA LYS A 139 16.71 20.12 14.75
C LYS A 139 15.99 19.47 13.56
N TRP A 140 14.74 19.10 13.75
CA TRP A 140 13.85 18.49 12.78
C TRP A 140 12.42 18.99 13.01
N ASP A 141 11.59 18.99 11.97
CA ASP A 141 10.19 19.39 12.00
C ASP A 141 9.40 18.45 11.07
N TRP A 142 8.29 17.90 11.52
CA TRP A 142 7.47 16.93 10.76
C TRP A 142 6.49 17.57 9.77
N HIS A 143 6.42 18.88 9.68
CA HIS A 143 5.49 19.57 8.80
C HIS A 143 5.91 19.45 7.33
N VAL A 144 4.94 19.15 6.44
CA VAL A 144 5.20 18.89 5.01
C VAL A 144 6.00 19.99 4.32
N ALA A 145 5.69 21.26 4.57
CA ALA A 145 6.39 22.40 3.96
C ALA A 145 7.85 22.53 4.43
N VAL A 146 8.25 21.87 5.50
CA VAL A 146 9.61 21.93 6.07
C VAL A 146 10.36 20.63 5.87
N ASP A 147 9.70 19.49 6.15
CA ASP A 147 10.33 18.18 6.21
C ASP A 147 10.39 17.45 4.88
N PHE A 148 9.37 17.63 4.02
CA PHE A 148 9.28 16.87 2.77
C PHE A 148 10.00 17.62 1.63
N THR A 149 10.59 16.87 0.71
CA THR A 149 11.21 17.44 -0.48
C THR A 149 10.26 18.35 -1.26
N VAL A 150 8.97 18.02 -1.33
CA VAL A 150 7.94 18.87 -1.97
C VAL A 150 7.84 20.28 -1.37
N GLY A 151 8.28 20.50 -0.15
CA GLY A 151 8.32 21.83 0.46
C GLY A 151 9.39 22.77 -0.13
N TYR A 152 10.25 22.27 -1.02
CA TYR A 152 11.39 23.03 -1.58
C TYR A 152 11.22 23.23 -3.09
N SER A 153 11.93 24.23 -3.65
CA SER A 153 11.97 24.45 -5.10
C SER A 153 12.57 23.22 -5.81
N PRO A 154 12.26 22.98 -7.09
CA PRO A 154 12.85 21.88 -7.85
C PRO A 154 14.38 21.82 -7.79
N ASP A 155 15.05 22.97 -7.81
CA ASP A 155 16.52 23.02 -7.74
C ASP A 155 17.04 22.77 -6.32
N ASP A 156 16.36 23.27 -5.29
CA ASP A 156 16.72 22.98 -3.90
C ASP A 156 16.55 21.48 -3.57
N ARG A 157 15.52 20.81 -4.10
CA ARG A 157 15.34 19.35 -3.93
C ARG A 157 16.55 18.57 -4.44
N LYS A 158 17.05 18.91 -5.63
CA LYS A 158 18.26 18.31 -6.21
C LYS A 158 19.48 18.60 -5.33
N LYS A 159 19.66 19.85 -4.94
CA LYS A 159 20.77 20.27 -4.08
C LYS A 159 20.77 19.55 -2.72
N LEU A 160 19.60 19.41 -2.09
CA LEU A 160 19.46 18.66 -0.84
C LEU A 160 19.83 17.19 -1.03
N ALA A 161 19.36 16.57 -2.13
CA ALA A 161 19.73 15.20 -2.47
C ALA A 161 21.24 15.07 -2.70
N ASP A 162 21.88 15.98 -3.44
CA ASP A 162 23.32 15.94 -3.74
C ASP A 162 24.16 16.05 -2.47
N VAL A 163 23.79 16.95 -1.56
CA VAL A 163 24.47 17.10 -0.26
C VAL A 163 24.34 15.82 0.56
N PHE A 164 23.15 15.25 0.62
CA PHE A 164 22.89 14.02 1.36
C PHE A 164 23.72 12.85 0.79
N MET A 165 23.61 12.62 -0.52
CA MET A 165 24.29 11.52 -1.20
C MET A 165 25.81 11.60 -1.11
N THR A 166 26.37 12.80 -1.29
CA THR A 166 27.81 13.05 -1.14
C THR A 166 28.28 12.76 0.28
N LYS A 167 27.53 13.23 1.28
CA LYS A 167 27.87 12.98 2.69
C LYS A 167 27.78 11.49 3.02
N PHE A 168 26.75 10.80 2.56
CA PHE A 168 26.60 9.36 2.77
C PHE A 168 27.82 8.60 2.20
N LYS A 169 28.21 8.90 0.95
CA LYS A 169 29.37 8.29 0.31
C LYS A 169 30.67 8.58 1.08
N SER A 170 30.85 9.79 1.62
CA SER A 170 32.04 10.13 2.41
C SER A 170 32.18 9.31 3.69
N ILE A 171 31.08 8.84 4.28
CA ILE A 171 31.03 8.07 5.53
C ILE A 171 31.11 6.56 5.28
N PHE A 172 30.38 6.06 4.29
CA PHE A 172 30.23 4.63 4.02
C PHE A 172 30.98 4.12 2.77
N GLY A 173 31.69 5.00 2.06
CA GLY A 173 32.49 4.67 0.87
C GLY A 173 31.68 4.45 -0.42
N LYS A 174 30.35 4.39 -0.34
CA LYS A 174 29.43 4.19 -1.47
C LYS A 174 28.16 5.01 -1.30
N PHE A 175 27.45 5.25 -2.38
CA PHE A 175 26.09 5.82 -2.30
C PHE A 175 25.11 4.79 -1.73
N PRO A 176 24.04 5.21 -1.01
CA PRO A 176 23.00 4.30 -0.57
C PRO A 176 22.29 3.70 -1.80
N ALA A 177 22.01 2.40 -1.75
CA ALA A 177 21.28 1.72 -2.81
C ALA A 177 19.78 2.06 -2.78
N THR A 178 19.28 2.45 -1.59
CA THR A 178 17.87 2.81 -1.41
C THR A 178 17.73 4.16 -0.71
N VAL A 179 16.72 4.91 -1.12
CA VAL A 179 16.34 6.20 -0.53
C VAL A 179 14.83 6.19 -0.30
N GLY A 180 14.39 6.31 0.95
CA GLY A 180 12.99 6.37 1.33
C GLY A 180 12.61 7.70 1.97
N ALA A 181 11.32 7.97 2.04
CA ALA A 181 10.68 9.01 2.84
C ALA A 181 9.18 8.69 2.96
N TRP A 182 8.45 9.46 3.76
CA TRP A 182 6.99 9.40 3.75
C TRP A 182 6.41 9.65 2.36
N TYR A 183 7.00 10.59 1.63
CA TYR A 183 6.74 10.83 0.21
C TYR A 183 7.97 11.45 -0.45
N LEU A 184 8.44 10.84 -1.54
CA LEU A 184 9.44 11.43 -2.44
C LEU A 184 8.78 11.82 -3.75
N ASP A 185 9.02 13.06 -4.17
CA ASP A 185 8.49 13.60 -5.42
C ASP A 185 9.26 13.11 -6.65
N GLU A 186 8.65 13.32 -7.81
CA GLU A 186 9.18 12.88 -9.10
C GLU A 186 10.47 13.59 -9.51
N ILE A 187 10.71 14.82 -9.05
CA ILE A 187 11.96 15.56 -9.33
C ILE A 187 13.11 14.92 -8.58
N THR A 188 12.92 14.71 -7.28
CA THR A 188 13.91 14.07 -6.41
C THR A 188 14.20 12.64 -6.88
N LEU A 189 13.17 11.84 -7.14
CA LEU A 189 13.36 10.45 -7.60
C LEU A 189 14.05 10.37 -8.95
N SER A 190 13.72 11.26 -9.91
CA SER A 190 14.40 11.31 -11.21
C SER A 190 15.88 11.64 -11.04
N HIS A 191 16.19 12.63 -10.21
CA HIS A 191 17.56 13.07 -9.94
C HIS A 191 18.39 11.93 -9.28
N LEU A 192 17.81 11.22 -8.32
CA LEU A 192 18.44 10.05 -7.68
C LEU A 192 18.68 8.91 -8.65
N ALA A 193 17.72 8.65 -9.56
CA ALA A 193 17.85 7.59 -10.56
C ALA A 193 18.96 7.87 -11.58
N GLU A 194 19.09 9.12 -12.00
CA GLU A 194 20.00 9.55 -13.07
C GLU A 194 21.44 9.72 -12.58
N ASN A 195 21.66 10.12 -11.31
CA ASN A 195 22.98 10.50 -10.82
C ASN A 195 23.60 9.54 -9.80
N TYR A 196 22.80 8.73 -9.10
CA TYR A 196 23.28 7.99 -7.92
C TYR A 196 23.06 6.47 -7.96
N GLY A 197 22.37 5.98 -8.99
CA GLY A 197 22.15 4.54 -9.16
C GLY A 197 21.24 3.92 -8.09
N VAL A 198 20.36 4.70 -7.47
CA VAL A 198 19.38 4.21 -6.49
C VAL A 198 18.49 3.14 -7.15
N VAL A 199 18.29 2.03 -6.47
CA VAL A 199 17.60 0.85 -7.02
C VAL A 199 16.19 0.66 -6.52
N ALA A 200 15.84 1.26 -5.37
CA ALA A 200 14.48 1.26 -4.83
C ALA A 200 14.24 2.47 -3.93
N SER A 201 12.96 2.80 -3.78
CA SER A 201 12.46 3.78 -2.83
C SER A 201 11.22 3.22 -2.11
N CYS A 202 10.76 3.92 -1.09
CA CYS A 202 9.48 3.65 -0.46
C CYS A 202 8.72 4.96 -0.20
N ASN A 203 7.40 4.85 -0.10
CA ASN A 203 6.53 5.92 0.35
C ASN A 203 5.41 5.39 1.25
N CYS A 204 4.78 6.26 2.01
CA CYS A 204 3.75 5.88 2.96
C CYS A 204 2.57 5.19 2.27
N LYS A 205 1.85 4.37 3.05
CA LYS A 205 0.57 3.75 2.68
C LYS A 205 -0.47 4.78 2.27
N ASP A 206 -1.57 4.31 1.70
CA ASP A 206 -2.77 5.13 1.56
C ASP A 206 -3.26 5.58 2.95
N GLN A 207 -3.41 6.89 3.10
CA GLN A 207 -3.96 7.52 4.29
C GLN A 207 -4.65 8.84 3.94
N ALA A 208 -5.65 9.22 4.74
CA ALA A 208 -6.38 10.47 4.61
C ALA A 208 -6.26 11.28 5.89
N ALA A 209 -5.71 12.49 5.80
CA ALA A 209 -5.53 13.45 6.90
C ALA A 209 -4.86 12.85 8.15
N THR A 210 -3.96 11.90 7.97
CA THR A 210 -3.12 11.34 9.04
C THR A 210 -1.78 12.07 9.01
N ASP A 211 -1.26 12.47 10.16
CA ASP A 211 -0.01 13.26 10.28
C ASP A 211 0.00 14.56 9.45
N GLY A 212 -1.18 15.16 9.22
CA GLY A 212 -1.32 16.42 8.53
C GLY A 212 -1.25 16.36 7.01
N TYR A 213 -1.18 15.18 6.38
CA TYR A 213 -1.16 15.04 4.94
C TYR A 213 -2.00 13.86 4.42
N THR A 214 -2.33 13.90 3.14
CA THR A 214 -3.14 12.88 2.47
C THR A 214 -2.38 12.24 1.31
N LEU A 215 -2.19 10.93 1.38
CA LEU A 215 -1.71 10.07 0.30
C LEU A 215 -2.78 9.03 -0.06
N TRP A 216 -3.84 9.45 -0.75
CA TRP A 216 -5.01 8.64 -1.03
C TRP A 216 -5.20 8.39 -2.52
N GLY A 217 -5.62 7.18 -2.87
CA GLY A 217 -5.93 6.81 -4.26
C GLY A 217 -4.75 6.31 -5.07
N GLY A 218 -3.61 6.01 -4.46
CA GLY A 218 -2.42 5.48 -5.12
C GLY A 218 -2.41 3.96 -5.30
N TYR A 219 -1.29 3.43 -5.76
CA TYR A 219 -1.09 1.98 -5.90
C TYR A 219 -1.16 1.29 -4.53
N TRP A 220 -2.09 0.35 -4.35
CA TRP A 220 -2.40 -0.20 -3.03
C TRP A 220 -1.36 -1.21 -2.55
N SER A 221 -0.70 -0.92 -1.43
CA SER A 221 0.13 -1.84 -0.60
C SER A 221 1.16 -2.71 -1.33
N GLN A 222 1.59 -2.36 -2.55
CA GLN A 222 2.58 -3.12 -3.32
C GLN A 222 3.66 -2.18 -3.86
N ALA A 223 4.36 -2.54 -4.93
CA ALA A 223 5.37 -1.71 -5.56
C ALA A 223 5.04 -1.37 -7.02
N TYR A 224 5.51 -0.20 -7.46
CA TYR A 224 5.28 0.30 -8.81
C TYR A 224 6.42 1.21 -9.28
N TYR A 225 6.58 1.37 -10.60
CA TYR A 225 7.42 2.44 -11.17
C TYR A 225 6.61 3.73 -11.25
N PRO A 226 7.08 4.83 -10.63
CA PRO A 226 6.37 6.10 -10.67
C PRO A 226 6.52 6.83 -12.00
N SER A 227 5.54 7.68 -12.32
CA SER A 227 5.59 8.60 -13.46
C SER A 227 6.58 9.74 -13.22
N ARG A 228 7.29 10.17 -14.30
CA ARG A 228 8.16 11.36 -14.28
C ARG A 228 7.43 12.68 -14.03
N LEU A 229 6.12 12.69 -14.11
CA LEU A 229 5.30 13.88 -13.87
C LEU A 229 4.59 13.88 -12.51
N ASN A 230 4.51 12.70 -11.86
CA ASN A 230 3.86 12.56 -10.56
C ASN A 230 4.28 11.24 -9.92
N ALA A 231 5.08 11.31 -8.88
CA ALA A 231 5.60 10.11 -8.21
C ALA A 231 4.50 9.24 -7.56
N TYR A 232 3.31 9.76 -7.33
CA TYR A 232 2.17 9.01 -6.79
C TYR A 232 1.37 8.24 -7.85
N MET A 233 1.57 8.52 -9.13
CA MET A 233 0.96 7.84 -10.25
C MET A 233 1.91 6.78 -10.83
N PRO A 234 1.47 5.52 -10.95
CA PRO A 234 2.21 4.53 -11.72
C PRO A 234 2.40 4.99 -13.17
N ALA A 235 3.61 4.83 -13.70
CA ALA A 235 3.87 5.01 -15.12
C ALA A 235 3.17 3.91 -15.94
N GLN A 236 2.56 4.28 -17.05
CA GLN A 236 1.82 3.35 -17.92
C GLN A 236 2.72 2.67 -18.96
N ASN A 237 3.89 3.26 -19.22
CA ASN A 237 4.88 2.73 -20.13
C ASN A 237 6.32 3.02 -19.66
N ARG A 238 7.30 2.31 -20.26
CA ARG A 238 8.71 2.41 -19.86
C ARG A 238 9.32 3.81 -20.09
N ARG A 239 8.84 4.57 -21.06
CA ARG A 239 9.38 5.90 -21.39
C ARG A 239 9.01 6.94 -20.33
N ALA A 240 7.80 6.83 -19.79
CA ALA A 240 7.28 7.76 -18.79
C ALA A 240 7.70 7.41 -17.37
N GLN A 241 8.32 6.23 -17.12
CA GLN A 241 8.67 5.81 -15.77
C GLN A 241 10.00 6.39 -15.29
N ILE A 242 10.08 6.64 -13.98
CA ILE A 242 11.35 6.76 -13.24
C ILE A 242 11.81 5.34 -12.94
N ASN A 243 13.08 5.03 -13.21
CA ASN A 243 13.62 3.67 -13.08
C ASN A 243 14.02 3.32 -11.62
N ILE A 244 13.23 3.77 -10.66
CA ILE A 244 13.28 3.40 -9.25
C ILE A 244 11.89 2.90 -8.86
N PRO A 245 11.69 1.61 -8.56
CA PRO A 245 10.43 1.14 -8.03
C PRO A 245 10.21 1.71 -6.62
N VAL A 246 8.97 2.12 -6.35
CA VAL A 246 8.52 2.65 -5.07
C VAL A 246 7.68 1.59 -4.38
N PHE A 247 8.11 1.15 -3.20
CA PHE A 247 7.45 0.16 -2.36
C PHE A 247 6.57 0.86 -1.32
N ARG A 248 5.31 0.41 -1.18
CA ARG A 248 4.37 1.03 -0.23
C ARG A 248 4.64 0.54 1.19
N MET A 249 4.79 1.48 2.13
CA MET A 249 5.17 1.19 3.51
C MET A 249 4.00 0.66 4.36
N LEU A 250 4.35 0.13 5.51
CA LEU A 250 3.57 -0.11 6.73
C LEU A 250 2.55 -1.24 6.68
N GLY A 251 2.34 -1.96 5.57
CA GLY A 251 1.48 -3.15 5.53
C GLY A 251 0.08 -2.93 6.10
N SER A 252 -0.77 -2.19 5.36
CA SER A 252 -2.12 -1.85 5.81
C SER A 252 -3.09 -3.03 5.77
N ASP A 253 -3.97 -3.14 6.79
CA ASP A 253 -5.10 -4.05 6.77
C ASP A 253 -5.98 -3.83 5.53
N PRO A 254 -6.12 -4.82 4.63
CA PRO A 254 -6.83 -4.64 3.38
C PRO A 254 -8.35 -4.51 3.54
N ILE A 255 -8.88 -4.77 4.72
CA ILE A 255 -10.31 -4.72 5.05
C ILE A 255 -10.61 -3.51 5.94
N TYR A 256 -10.05 -3.50 7.15
CA TYR A 256 -10.48 -2.59 8.21
C TYR A 256 -9.76 -1.24 8.19
N GLN A 257 -8.51 -1.18 7.72
CA GLN A 257 -7.82 0.10 7.54
C GLN A 257 -8.58 1.04 6.59
N TYR A 258 -9.22 0.48 5.54
CA TYR A 258 -10.08 1.25 4.65
C TYR A 258 -11.38 1.71 5.32
N GLN A 259 -11.90 0.96 6.29
CA GLN A 259 -13.13 1.32 7.02
C GLN A 259 -12.87 2.25 8.21
N GLU A 260 -11.64 2.30 8.70
CA GLU A 260 -11.26 3.12 9.85
C GLU A 260 -11.38 4.61 9.53
N GLY A 261 -12.09 5.35 10.36
CA GLY A 261 -12.36 6.78 10.14
C GLY A 261 -13.33 7.10 8.99
N LEU A 262 -14.05 6.10 8.46
CA LEU A 262 -14.97 6.27 7.35
C LEU A 262 -16.02 7.34 7.63
N GLY A 263 -16.00 8.41 6.82
CA GLY A 263 -16.87 9.58 6.97
C GLY A 263 -16.45 10.54 8.09
N GLY A 264 -15.26 10.36 8.66
CA GLY A 264 -14.61 11.29 9.59
C GLY A 264 -13.56 12.17 8.90
N ASP A 265 -12.90 13.01 9.68
CA ASP A 265 -11.91 13.97 9.16
C ASP A 265 -10.53 13.35 8.96
N GLY A 266 -10.26 12.18 9.52
CA GLY A 266 -8.99 11.48 9.42
C GLY A 266 -9.14 9.96 9.53
N GLN A 267 -8.14 9.24 9.04
CA GLN A 267 -8.10 7.78 9.07
C GLN A 267 -7.29 7.30 10.27
N GLY A 268 -7.76 6.26 10.97
CA GLY A 268 -6.98 5.57 11.99
C GLY A 268 -5.88 4.68 11.39
N VAL A 269 -5.16 3.96 12.24
CA VAL A 269 -4.02 3.15 11.85
C VAL A 269 -4.24 1.68 12.23
N ILE A 270 -4.37 0.80 11.23
CA ILE A 270 -4.37 -0.66 11.37
C ILE A 270 -3.33 -1.23 10.41
N THR A 271 -2.10 -1.28 10.85
CA THR A 271 -0.92 -1.62 10.04
C THR A 271 0.07 -2.49 10.84
N LEU A 272 1.20 -2.86 10.21
CA LEU A 272 2.32 -3.51 10.91
C LEU A 272 3.10 -2.55 11.83
N GLU A 273 2.73 -1.29 11.95
CA GLU A 273 3.37 -0.39 12.92
C GLU A 273 3.26 -0.95 14.34
N THR A 274 4.42 -1.12 14.95
CA THR A 274 4.60 -1.91 16.19
C THR A 274 4.00 -1.28 17.44
N VAL A 275 3.53 -0.04 17.34
CA VAL A 275 3.04 0.78 18.46
C VAL A 275 1.51 0.84 18.55
N TYR A 276 0.79 0.40 17.52
CA TYR A 276 -0.67 0.51 17.43
C TYR A 276 -1.40 -0.82 17.68
N SER A 277 -2.59 -0.72 18.27
CA SER A 277 -3.54 -1.83 18.45
C SER A 277 -4.97 -1.34 18.15
N PRO A 278 -5.78 -2.06 17.36
CA PRO A 278 -5.39 -3.30 16.67
C PRO A 278 -4.36 -3.01 15.57
N GLY A 279 -3.60 -4.00 15.19
CA GLY A 279 -2.52 -3.88 14.21
C GLY A 279 -1.24 -4.49 14.77
N GLY A 280 -0.08 -3.82 14.62
CA GLY A 280 1.25 -4.35 14.89
C GLY A 280 1.51 -4.89 16.31
N ARG A 281 0.73 -4.53 17.30
CA ARG A 281 0.78 -5.06 18.68
C ARG A 281 -0.18 -6.21 18.94
N SER A 282 -1.06 -6.55 18.00
CA SER A 282 -2.04 -7.63 18.15
C SER A 282 -1.55 -8.92 17.49
N ARG A 283 -1.22 -9.95 18.30
CA ARG A 283 -0.79 -11.27 17.78
C ARG A 283 -1.78 -11.86 16.78
N LYS A 284 -3.08 -11.80 17.07
CA LYS A 284 -4.15 -12.31 16.20
C LYS A 284 -4.15 -11.60 14.85
N TRP A 285 -4.01 -10.27 14.85
CA TRP A 285 -3.98 -9.48 13.62
C TRP A 285 -2.68 -9.70 12.84
N VAL A 286 -1.52 -9.63 13.50
CA VAL A 286 -0.20 -9.80 12.85
C VAL A 286 -0.10 -11.17 12.18
N GLN A 287 -0.52 -12.24 12.86
CA GLN A 287 -0.47 -13.58 12.30
C GLN A 287 -1.39 -13.70 11.08
N TRP A 288 -2.64 -13.23 11.19
CA TRP A 288 -3.57 -13.19 10.07
C TRP A 288 -3.04 -12.37 8.90
N PHE A 289 -2.49 -11.17 9.17
CA PHE A 289 -1.99 -10.30 8.11
C PHE A 289 -0.78 -10.91 7.37
N LEU A 290 0.16 -11.47 8.10
CA LEU A 290 1.32 -12.15 7.51
C LEU A 290 0.90 -13.42 6.75
N ASP A 291 -0.11 -14.16 7.21
CA ASP A 291 -0.68 -15.28 6.47
C ASP A 291 -1.38 -14.84 5.17
N VAL A 292 -2.06 -13.68 5.18
CA VAL A 292 -2.62 -13.08 3.95
C VAL A 292 -1.52 -12.82 2.92
N ILE A 293 -0.40 -12.21 3.33
CA ILE A 293 0.72 -11.94 2.42
C ILE A 293 1.40 -13.25 1.97
N ALA A 294 1.58 -14.19 2.89
CA ALA A 294 2.35 -15.39 2.67
C ALA A 294 1.60 -16.49 1.88
N ARG A 295 0.27 -16.57 1.98
CA ARG A 295 -0.49 -17.75 1.53
C ARG A 295 -1.65 -17.45 0.59
N GLU A 296 -2.29 -16.27 0.70
CA GLU A 296 -3.46 -15.98 -0.11
C GLU A 296 -3.11 -15.78 -1.60
N PRO A 297 -4.04 -16.03 -2.53
CA PRO A 297 -3.79 -15.82 -3.96
C PRO A 297 -3.34 -14.40 -4.27
N CYS A 298 -2.24 -14.26 -5.02
CA CYS A 298 -1.77 -12.98 -5.53
C CYS A 298 -1.36 -13.08 -7.00
N LEU A 299 -1.32 -11.94 -7.68
CA LEU A 299 -0.70 -11.80 -9.00
C LEU A 299 0.83 -11.62 -8.82
N ALA A 300 1.53 -11.24 -9.83
CA ALA A 300 2.98 -11.03 -9.92
C ALA A 300 3.79 -11.31 -8.63
N PHE A 301 3.43 -10.73 -7.50
CA PHE A 301 4.04 -10.92 -6.18
C PHE A 301 3.11 -10.39 -5.06
N ALA A 302 3.41 -10.77 -3.81
CA ALA A 302 2.84 -10.14 -2.61
C ALA A 302 3.96 -9.46 -1.83
N TYR A 303 3.64 -8.32 -1.22
CA TYR A 303 4.59 -7.50 -0.48
C TYR A 303 3.97 -6.87 0.76
N ALA A 304 4.73 -6.84 1.84
CA ALA A 304 4.46 -6.02 3.01
C ALA A 304 5.76 -5.44 3.57
N GLN A 305 5.66 -4.36 4.32
CA GLN A 305 6.78 -3.76 5.04
C GLN A 305 6.47 -3.76 6.53
N ALA A 306 7.37 -4.37 7.30
CA ALA A 306 7.44 -4.31 8.76
C ALA A 306 8.58 -3.36 9.18
N GLY A 307 8.82 -3.24 10.46
CA GLY A 307 9.80 -2.31 11.03
C GLY A 307 9.13 -1.05 11.53
N GLN A 308 9.93 -0.14 12.07
CA GLN A 308 9.41 1.07 12.71
C GLN A 308 10.46 2.17 12.73
N GLU A 309 10.00 3.42 12.73
CA GLU A 309 10.82 4.58 13.08
C GLU A 309 11.27 4.51 14.54
N ASN A 310 12.50 4.95 14.81
CA ASN A 310 13.06 4.94 16.15
C ASN A 310 12.45 6.00 17.08
N SER A 311 11.73 6.99 16.56
CA SER A 311 11.19 8.14 17.33
C SER A 311 10.11 7.77 18.34
N PHE A 312 9.50 6.58 18.25
CA PHE A 312 8.62 6.10 19.33
C PHE A 312 9.37 5.62 20.59
N GLY A 313 10.69 5.39 20.49
CA GLY A 313 11.50 4.83 21.57
C GLY A 313 11.27 3.33 21.79
N TRP A 314 12.27 2.65 22.32
CA TRP A 314 12.22 1.19 22.54
C TRP A 314 11.06 0.71 23.41
N PRO A 315 10.73 1.36 24.56
CA PRO A 315 9.63 0.90 25.43
C PRO A 315 8.28 0.81 24.72
N ALA A 316 7.97 1.75 23.82
CA ALA A 316 6.71 1.75 23.07
C ALA A 316 6.69 0.70 21.94
N MET A 317 7.84 0.44 21.29
CA MET A 317 7.95 -0.45 20.14
C MET A 317 8.18 -1.92 20.51
N LYS A 318 8.84 -2.17 21.64
CA LYS A 318 9.34 -3.48 22.06
C LYS A 318 8.33 -4.60 21.89
N GLN A 319 7.12 -4.43 22.44
CA GLN A 319 6.09 -5.46 22.39
C GLN A 319 5.72 -5.86 20.96
N GLY A 320 5.56 -4.90 20.05
CA GLY A 320 5.21 -5.17 18.67
C GLY A 320 6.37 -5.79 17.88
N ILE A 321 7.59 -5.30 18.08
CA ILE A 321 8.78 -5.82 17.40
C ILE A 321 9.09 -7.26 17.86
N GLU A 322 9.10 -7.53 19.17
CA GLU A 322 9.32 -8.87 19.72
C GLU A 322 8.18 -9.86 19.38
N LEU A 323 7.01 -9.35 18.98
CA LEU A 323 5.94 -10.15 18.43
C LEU A 323 6.14 -10.46 16.95
N GLN A 324 6.42 -9.46 16.13
CA GLN A 324 6.42 -9.57 14.66
C GLN A 324 7.64 -10.29 14.11
N PHE A 325 8.85 -9.92 14.58
CA PHE A 325 10.09 -10.42 13.99
C PHE A 325 10.27 -11.94 14.12
N PRO A 326 9.95 -12.59 15.25
CA PRO A 326 9.97 -14.05 15.32
C PRO A 326 8.97 -14.74 14.39
N ILE A 327 7.79 -14.14 14.15
CA ILE A 327 6.81 -14.70 13.19
C ILE A 327 7.36 -14.59 11.76
N ILE A 328 7.95 -13.44 11.40
CA ILE A 328 8.59 -13.24 10.08
C ILE A 328 9.76 -14.23 9.91
N ALA A 329 10.61 -14.39 10.93
CA ALA A 329 11.73 -15.32 10.89
C ALA A 329 11.27 -16.77 10.68
N HIS A 330 10.20 -17.19 11.36
CA HIS A 330 9.62 -18.53 11.18
C HIS A 330 9.08 -18.73 9.76
N LEU A 331 8.31 -17.77 9.23
CA LEU A 331 7.77 -17.85 7.87
C LEU A 331 8.88 -17.84 6.81
N ALA A 332 9.96 -17.09 7.04
CA ALA A 332 11.12 -17.07 6.15
C ALA A 332 11.88 -18.40 6.20
N ALA A 333 12.15 -18.93 7.40
CA ALA A 333 12.86 -20.21 7.60
C ALA A 333 12.09 -21.39 6.99
N THR A 334 10.76 -21.33 6.95
CA THR A 334 9.90 -22.36 6.32
C THR A 334 9.72 -22.14 4.81
N GLY A 335 10.32 -21.12 4.22
CA GLY A 335 10.23 -20.81 2.79
C GLY A 335 8.87 -20.28 2.31
N VAL A 336 7.95 -19.96 3.23
CA VAL A 336 6.61 -19.49 2.90
C VAL A 336 6.62 -18.03 2.42
N LEU A 337 7.55 -17.23 2.95
CA LEU A 337 7.84 -15.88 2.48
C LEU A 337 9.36 -15.64 2.42
N GLN A 338 9.76 -14.52 1.85
CA GLN A 338 11.15 -14.08 1.77
C GLN A 338 11.28 -12.77 2.56
N ALA A 339 12.07 -12.82 3.64
CA ALA A 339 12.52 -11.61 4.30
C ALA A 339 13.71 -11.05 3.51
N GLU A 340 13.66 -9.76 3.13
CA GLU A 340 14.64 -9.12 2.28
C GLU A 340 14.94 -7.69 2.72
N THR A 341 16.13 -7.18 2.38
CA THR A 341 16.37 -5.74 2.41
C THR A 341 15.63 -5.05 1.26
N LEU A 342 15.42 -3.74 1.37
CA LEU A 342 14.77 -2.99 0.29
C LEU A 342 15.63 -2.98 -0.98
N GLU A 343 16.97 -2.99 -0.86
CA GLU A 343 17.90 -3.13 -1.99
C GLU A 343 17.68 -4.47 -2.73
N GLN A 344 17.58 -5.57 -2.01
CA GLN A 344 17.37 -6.91 -2.60
C GLN A 344 16.04 -6.94 -3.37
N SER A 345 14.97 -6.44 -2.76
CA SER A 345 13.65 -6.35 -3.39
C SER A 345 13.65 -5.42 -4.61
N GLY A 346 14.32 -4.27 -4.53
CA GLY A 346 14.44 -3.33 -5.63
C GLY A 346 15.20 -3.91 -6.84
N ARG A 347 16.35 -4.55 -6.59
CA ARG A 347 17.12 -5.22 -7.62
C ARG A 347 16.34 -6.37 -8.27
N TRP A 348 15.64 -7.17 -7.48
CA TRP A 348 14.76 -8.20 -8.00
C TRP A 348 13.62 -7.61 -8.84
N PHE A 349 12.93 -6.59 -8.38
CA PHE A 349 11.83 -5.95 -9.09
C PHE A 349 12.29 -5.42 -10.46
N LYS A 350 13.43 -4.74 -10.51
CA LYS A 350 14.03 -4.20 -11.76
C LYS A 350 14.42 -5.31 -12.76
N ARG A 351 14.87 -6.47 -12.29
CA ARG A 351 15.17 -7.61 -13.17
C ARG A 351 13.91 -8.32 -13.66
N SER A 352 12.87 -8.36 -12.84
CA SER A 352 11.66 -9.14 -13.13
C SER A 352 10.64 -8.37 -13.97
N PHE A 353 10.60 -7.04 -13.86
CA PHE A 353 9.54 -6.23 -14.45
C PHE A 353 10.11 -5.01 -15.18
N ALA A 354 9.90 -4.97 -16.51
CA ALA A 354 10.27 -3.82 -17.33
C ALA A 354 9.33 -2.62 -17.14
N VAL A 355 8.08 -2.88 -16.70
CA VAL A 355 7.03 -1.90 -16.34
C VAL A 355 6.29 -2.43 -15.13
N THR A 356 5.54 -1.57 -14.44
CA THR A 356 4.72 -1.97 -13.29
C THR A 356 3.82 -3.15 -13.65
N PRO A 357 3.97 -4.33 -12.99
CA PRO A 357 3.09 -5.47 -13.21
C PRO A 357 1.73 -5.23 -12.55
N ALA A 358 0.71 -6.01 -12.91
CA ALA A 358 -0.49 -6.06 -12.10
C ALA A 358 -0.26 -6.89 -10.84
N THR A 359 -0.78 -6.42 -9.71
CA THR A 359 -0.71 -7.09 -8.41
C THR A 359 -2.09 -7.22 -7.78
N SER A 360 -2.23 -8.12 -6.81
CA SER A 360 -3.45 -8.24 -6.02
C SER A 360 -3.13 -8.54 -4.56
N VAL A 361 -4.03 -8.10 -3.67
CA VAL A 361 -4.06 -8.48 -2.27
C VAL A 361 -5.42 -9.11 -2.00
N THR A 362 -5.42 -10.36 -1.58
CA THR A 362 -6.64 -11.15 -1.34
C THR A 362 -6.73 -11.49 0.14
N ALA A 363 -7.88 -11.23 0.76
CA ALA A 363 -8.19 -11.66 2.12
C ALA A 363 -9.62 -12.19 2.17
N LEU A 364 -9.79 -13.51 2.17
CA LEU A 364 -11.09 -14.19 2.10
C LEU A 364 -11.66 -14.56 3.48
N VAL A 365 -10.85 -14.44 4.52
CA VAL A 365 -11.25 -14.58 5.91
C VAL A 365 -10.70 -13.37 6.67
N ASP A 366 -11.52 -12.68 7.43
CA ASP A 366 -11.08 -11.57 8.26
C ASP A 366 -10.67 -12.04 9.67
N TRP A 367 -9.75 -11.30 10.28
CA TRP A 367 -9.21 -11.64 11.59
C TRP A 367 -10.22 -11.52 12.75
N LYS A 368 -11.33 -10.82 12.54
CA LYS A 368 -12.45 -10.72 13.50
C LYS A 368 -13.50 -11.82 13.30
N HIS A 369 -13.42 -12.57 12.19
CA HIS A 369 -14.42 -13.59 11.79
C HIS A 369 -15.84 -13.00 11.67
N GLN A 370 -15.96 -11.78 11.15
CA GLN A 370 -17.24 -11.08 10.96
C GLN A 370 -17.78 -11.22 9.53
N GLY A 371 -17.16 -12.05 8.70
CA GLY A 371 -17.61 -12.34 7.34
C GLY A 371 -17.19 -11.27 6.31
N HIS A 372 -16.21 -10.46 6.63
CA HIS A 372 -15.62 -9.53 5.68
C HIS A 372 -14.62 -10.25 4.78
N ARG A 373 -14.62 -9.91 3.49
CA ARG A 373 -13.67 -10.41 2.49
C ARG A 373 -13.31 -9.28 1.55
N THR A 374 -12.11 -9.32 1.01
CA THR A 374 -11.67 -8.31 0.05
C THR A 374 -10.70 -8.86 -0.97
N VAL A 375 -10.73 -8.26 -2.15
CA VAL A 375 -9.74 -8.41 -3.20
C VAL A 375 -9.39 -7.03 -3.71
N TRP A 376 -8.13 -6.64 -3.55
CA TRP A 376 -7.53 -5.50 -4.21
C TRP A 376 -6.86 -5.94 -5.48
N TYR A 377 -7.15 -5.26 -6.57
CA TYR A 377 -6.45 -5.40 -7.84
C TYR A 377 -5.78 -4.07 -8.18
N ASN A 378 -4.52 -4.11 -8.54
CA ASN A 378 -3.77 -2.96 -9.03
C ASN A 378 -3.17 -3.27 -10.39
N SER A 379 -3.20 -2.29 -11.26
CA SER A 379 -2.43 -2.25 -12.50
C SER A 379 -1.78 -0.89 -12.66
N ARG A 380 -1.06 -0.67 -13.73
CA ARG A 380 -0.55 0.68 -14.06
C ARG A 380 -1.62 1.65 -14.57
N PHE A 381 -2.88 1.20 -14.74
CA PHE A 381 -3.98 2.04 -15.25
C PHE A 381 -5.04 2.33 -14.20
N TYR A 382 -5.24 1.44 -13.24
CA TYR A 382 -6.23 1.61 -12.19
C TYR A 382 -5.97 0.68 -11.01
N ARG A 383 -6.58 1.02 -9.89
CA ARG A 383 -6.83 0.09 -8.79
C ARG A 383 -8.32 -0.15 -8.65
N ALA A 384 -8.70 -1.31 -8.15
CA ALA A 384 -10.07 -1.62 -7.77
C ALA A 384 -10.11 -2.45 -6.48
N ASN A 385 -11.12 -2.20 -5.65
CA ASN A 385 -11.38 -2.98 -4.47
C ASN A 385 -12.75 -3.66 -4.54
N LEU A 386 -12.74 -4.97 -4.59
CA LEU A 386 -13.90 -5.85 -4.49
C LEU A 386 -14.07 -6.24 -3.02
N TYR A 387 -15.27 -6.08 -2.48
CA TYR A 387 -15.51 -6.24 -1.06
C TYR A 387 -16.83 -6.96 -0.78
N TRP A 388 -16.78 -7.90 0.14
CA TRP A 388 -17.93 -8.65 0.65
C TRP A 388 -18.09 -8.46 2.14
N HIS A 389 -19.34 -8.46 2.59
CA HIS A 389 -19.70 -8.54 4.00
C HIS A 389 -20.91 -9.48 4.11
N GLY A 390 -20.72 -10.62 4.77
CA GLY A 390 -21.68 -11.69 4.77
C GLY A 390 -22.00 -12.18 3.34
N ASN A 391 -23.26 -12.08 2.96
CA ASN A 391 -23.77 -12.43 1.64
C ASN A 391 -23.95 -11.24 0.69
N THR A 392 -23.46 -10.03 1.04
CA THR A 392 -23.53 -8.86 0.19
C THR A 392 -22.21 -8.56 -0.50
N PHE A 393 -22.26 -7.95 -1.68
CA PHE A 393 -21.11 -7.54 -2.46
C PHE A 393 -21.19 -6.06 -2.86
N LYS A 394 -20.05 -5.39 -2.90
CA LYS A 394 -19.89 -4.09 -3.55
C LYS A 394 -18.47 -3.90 -4.09
N ILE A 395 -18.32 -3.09 -5.13
CA ILE A 395 -17.06 -2.47 -5.46
C ILE A 395 -16.92 -1.26 -4.55
N ARG A 396 -15.93 -1.27 -3.68
CA ARG A 396 -15.72 -0.24 -2.68
C ARG A 396 -14.92 0.92 -3.23
N ASP A 397 -14.01 0.65 -4.18
CA ASP A 397 -13.03 1.62 -4.68
C ASP A 397 -12.68 1.31 -6.15
N ILE A 398 -12.62 2.34 -6.99
CA ILE A 398 -11.94 2.33 -8.30
C ILE A 398 -11.29 3.70 -8.45
N HIS A 399 -9.96 3.73 -8.54
CA HIS A 399 -9.19 4.92 -8.89
C HIS A 399 -8.40 4.67 -10.16
N LEU A 400 -8.40 5.65 -11.05
CA LEU A 400 -7.59 5.61 -12.26
C LEU A 400 -6.17 6.10 -11.99
N PHE A 401 -5.24 5.60 -12.77
CA PHE A 401 -3.89 6.13 -12.87
C PHE A 401 -3.67 6.70 -14.26
N ASN A 402 -3.07 7.88 -14.31
CA ASN A 402 -2.72 8.53 -15.57
C ASN A 402 -1.35 9.20 -15.44
N GLU A 403 -0.35 8.65 -16.13
CA GLU A 403 1.04 9.13 -16.11
C GLU A 403 1.23 10.57 -16.58
N LYS A 404 0.22 11.16 -17.27
CA LYS A 404 0.23 12.53 -17.76
C LYS A 404 -0.27 13.54 -16.71
N VAL A 405 -0.77 13.06 -15.57
CA VAL A 405 -1.21 13.93 -14.48
C VAL A 405 0.02 14.50 -13.77
N VAL A 406 0.26 15.78 -13.98
CA VAL A 406 1.39 16.50 -13.34
C VAL A 406 1.10 16.67 -11.85
N SER A 407 2.06 16.35 -11.00
CA SER A 407 2.00 16.62 -9.56
C SER A 407 1.73 18.11 -9.29
N PRO A 408 0.92 18.47 -8.29
CA PRO A 408 0.75 19.86 -7.87
C PRO A 408 2.08 20.50 -7.47
N TYR A 409 3.03 19.68 -7.02
CA TYR A 409 4.34 20.10 -6.54
C TYR A 409 5.46 20.04 -7.59
N HIS A 410 5.13 19.71 -8.83
CA HIS A 410 6.12 19.58 -9.91
C HIS A 410 6.91 20.87 -10.19
N ARG A 411 6.25 22.03 -10.08
CA ARG A 411 6.87 23.34 -10.34
C ARG A 411 6.86 24.28 -9.14
N LYS A 412 5.96 24.05 -8.19
CA LYS A 412 5.80 24.90 -7.01
C LYS A 412 6.01 24.06 -5.75
N PRO A 413 6.70 24.60 -4.74
CA PRO A 413 6.78 23.93 -3.45
C PRO A 413 5.42 23.89 -2.75
N ALA A 414 5.26 22.93 -1.82
CA ALA A 414 4.20 22.97 -0.84
C ALA A 414 4.48 24.10 0.15
N ASP A 415 3.46 24.91 0.41
CA ASP A 415 3.51 26.06 1.32
C ASP A 415 2.65 25.86 2.58
N THR A 416 1.97 24.73 2.66
CA THR A 416 1.11 24.34 3.79
C THR A 416 1.41 22.90 4.22
N ASN A 417 0.88 22.52 5.38
CA ASN A 417 0.95 21.14 5.87
C ASN A 417 -0.08 20.20 5.22
N ASP A 418 -1.08 20.74 4.58
CA ASP A 418 -2.16 20.01 3.92
C ASP A 418 -1.74 19.52 2.53
N MET A 419 -0.71 18.72 2.47
CA MET A 419 -0.29 18.11 1.21
C MET A 419 -1.30 17.05 0.76
N ALA A 420 -1.73 17.14 -0.48
CA ALA A 420 -2.50 16.11 -1.14
C ALA A 420 -2.00 15.89 -2.57
N VAL A 421 -1.90 14.64 -2.98
CA VAL A 421 -1.66 14.25 -4.37
C VAL A 421 -2.98 14.03 -5.10
N TYR A 422 -2.97 14.21 -6.41
CA TYR A 422 -4.18 14.02 -7.20
C TYR A 422 -4.58 12.54 -7.27
N ALA A 423 -5.79 12.23 -6.80
CA ALA A 423 -6.46 10.97 -7.07
C ALA A 423 -7.51 11.16 -8.18
N LEU A 424 -7.79 10.11 -8.93
CA LEU A 424 -8.78 10.11 -10.01
C LEU A 424 -9.86 9.05 -9.73
N PRO A 425 -10.73 9.25 -8.72
CA PRO A 425 -11.73 8.26 -8.33
C PRO A 425 -12.87 8.17 -9.36
N ILE A 426 -13.18 6.94 -9.79
CA ILE A 426 -14.45 6.60 -10.45
C ILE A 426 -15.52 6.37 -9.39
N ILE A 427 -15.15 5.68 -8.32
CA ILE A 427 -15.89 5.53 -7.08
C ILE A 427 -14.92 5.49 -5.92
N ASP A 428 -15.23 6.19 -4.84
CA ASP A 428 -14.46 6.21 -3.60
C ASP A 428 -15.39 5.91 -2.42
N GLY A 429 -15.32 4.69 -1.95
CA GLY A 429 -16.15 4.24 -0.83
C GLY A 429 -15.69 4.79 0.51
N PHE A 430 -14.52 5.43 0.60
CA PHE A 430 -14.03 6.11 1.79
C PHE A 430 -14.43 7.59 1.78
N LEU A 431 -13.85 8.39 0.88
CA LEU A 431 -14.05 9.84 0.86
C LEU A 431 -15.47 10.26 0.44
N TRP A 432 -16.19 9.44 -0.32
CA TRP A 432 -17.56 9.76 -0.77
C TRP A 432 -18.67 9.18 0.11
N SER A 433 -18.30 8.53 1.22
CA SER A 433 -19.21 8.04 2.24
C SER A 433 -19.40 9.06 3.35
N SER A 434 -20.50 8.93 4.09
CA SER A 434 -20.68 9.61 5.38
C SER A 434 -20.83 8.58 6.51
N SER A 435 -20.51 8.97 7.73
CA SER A 435 -20.68 8.13 8.92
C SER A 435 -22.15 7.79 9.19
N ARG A 436 -23.07 8.69 8.81
CA ARG A 436 -24.51 8.61 9.05
C ARG A 436 -25.30 8.52 7.75
N GLY A 437 -25.03 7.60 6.87
CA GLY A 437 -25.78 7.56 5.63
C GLY A 437 -25.38 6.42 4.71
N ARG A 438 -25.88 6.51 3.48
CA ARG A 438 -25.56 5.49 2.48
C ARG A 438 -24.08 5.54 2.15
N ARG A 439 -23.38 4.43 2.37
CA ARG A 439 -21.96 4.30 2.00
C ARG A 439 -21.81 4.22 0.49
N ALA A 440 -20.89 4.97 -0.05
CA ALA A 440 -20.55 4.95 -1.47
C ALA A 440 -20.08 3.57 -1.94
N GLY A 441 -20.26 3.29 -3.22
CA GLY A 441 -19.86 2.03 -3.83
C GLY A 441 -20.74 1.67 -5.02
N ILE A 442 -20.36 0.61 -5.73
CA ILE A 442 -21.12 0.03 -6.83
C ILE A 442 -21.63 -1.34 -6.39
N ARG A 443 -22.93 -1.54 -6.42
CA ARG A 443 -23.63 -2.77 -6.00
C ARG A 443 -24.31 -3.44 -7.17
N LEU A 444 -24.46 -4.75 -7.10
CA LEU A 444 -25.25 -5.52 -8.05
C LEU A 444 -26.70 -5.56 -7.57
N VAL A 445 -27.65 -5.22 -8.44
CA VAL A 445 -29.09 -5.20 -8.12
C VAL A 445 -29.89 -5.88 -9.22
N ALA A 446 -30.93 -6.62 -8.81
CA ALA A 446 -32.00 -7.02 -9.70
C ALA A 446 -32.96 -5.84 -9.93
N LEU A 447 -33.52 -5.74 -11.12
CA LEU A 447 -34.51 -4.75 -11.51
C LEU A 447 -35.88 -5.41 -11.59
N GLY A 448 -36.79 -5.05 -10.69
CA GLY A 448 -38.18 -5.48 -10.73
C GLY A 448 -39.00 -4.68 -11.74
N ALA A 449 -40.21 -5.19 -12.12
CA ALA A 449 -41.08 -4.60 -13.12
C ALA A 449 -41.52 -3.14 -12.79
N ASN A 450 -41.57 -2.80 -11.53
CA ASN A 450 -41.93 -1.44 -11.04
C ASN A 450 -40.67 -0.53 -10.84
N GLY A 451 -39.53 -0.91 -11.39
CA GLY A 451 -38.25 -0.19 -11.19
C GLY A 451 -37.62 -0.39 -9.80
N LYS A 452 -38.19 -1.24 -8.95
CA LYS A 452 -37.61 -1.57 -7.64
C LYS A 452 -36.26 -2.28 -7.82
N ARG A 453 -35.25 -1.82 -7.08
CA ARG A 453 -33.92 -2.41 -7.08
C ARG A 453 -33.72 -3.28 -5.85
N ILE A 454 -33.41 -4.55 -6.05
CA ILE A 454 -33.19 -5.54 -5.00
C ILE A 454 -31.72 -5.94 -5.04
N PRO A 455 -30.94 -5.78 -3.95
CA PRO A 455 -29.56 -6.18 -3.92
C PRO A 455 -29.39 -7.69 -4.20
N PHE A 456 -28.38 -8.06 -5.00
CA PHE A 456 -28.00 -9.45 -5.17
C PHE A 456 -27.43 -10.00 -3.87
N LEU A 457 -27.83 -11.21 -3.51
CA LEU A 457 -27.28 -11.94 -2.38
C LEU A 457 -26.39 -13.07 -2.88
N MET A 458 -25.20 -13.16 -2.30
CA MET A 458 -24.25 -14.23 -2.61
C MET A 458 -24.69 -15.55 -1.98
N ASP A 459 -24.34 -16.64 -2.65
CA ASP A 459 -24.60 -18.03 -2.20
C ASP A 459 -23.27 -18.79 -2.02
N GLY A 460 -22.32 -18.17 -1.32
CA GLY A 460 -21.02 -18.72 -1.03
C GLY A 460 -19.88 -17.71 -1.19
N PRO A 461 -18.64 -18.11 -0.80
CA PRO A 461 -17.46 -17.25 -0.93
C PRO A 461 -17.03 -17.09 -2.39
N PRO A 462 -16.30 -16.02 -2.72
CA PRO A 462 -15.70 -15.87 -4.03
C PRO A 462 -14.52 -16.84 -4.23
N SER A 463 -14.32 -17.29 -5.46
CA SER A 463 -13.11 -17.97 -5.92
C SER A 463 -12.25 -17.00 -6.73
N ILE A 464 -10.93 -17.06 -6.53
CA ILE A 464 -9.95 -16.17 -7.15
C ILE A 464 -9.01 -17.01 -8.01
N THR A 465 -8.88 -16.68 -9.28
CA THR A 465 -7.99 -17.39 -10.21
C THR A 465 -7.11 -16.40 -10.96
N PRO A 466 -5.78 -16.43 -10.78
CA PRO A 466 -4.86 -15.74 -11.66
C PRO A 466 -5.03 -16.24 -13.11
N LEU A 467 -4.96 -15.31 -14.05
CA LEU A 467 -5.05 -15.58 -15.48
C LEU A 467 -3.80 -15.05 -16.20
N ALA A 468 -3.53 -15.56 -17.40
CA ALA A 468 -2.46 -15.04 -18.24
C ALA A 468 -2.61 -13.54 -18.54
N GLY A 469 -1.49 -12.85 -18.82
CA GLY A 469 -1.49 -11.43 -19.16
C GLY A 469 -1.77 -10.49 -17.99
N ASN A 470 -1.34 -10.85 -16.78
CA ASN A 470 -1.54 -10.04 -15.57
C ASN A 470 -3.04 -9.79 -15.26
N ALA A 471 -3.89 -10.77 -15.58
CA ALA A 471 -5.32 -10.71 -15.34
C ALA A 471 -5.71 -11.58 -14.13
N MET A 472 -6.89 -11.31 -13.58
CA MET A 472 -7.47 -12.07 -12.48
C MET A 472 -8.95 -12.28 -12.72
N ARG A 473 -9.41 -13.49 -12.47
CA ARG A 473 -10.84 -13.81 -12.43
C ARG A 473 -11.29 -13.93 -10.98
N VAL A 474 -12.39 -13.26 -10.68
CA VAL A 474 -13.12 -13.42 -9.41
C VAL A 474 -14.50 -13.94 -9.75
N ARG A 475 -14.87 -15.08 -9.18
CA ARG A 475 -16.14 -15.77 -9.47
C ARG A 475 -16.89 -16.03 -8.18
N PHE A 476 -18.19 -15.75 -8.15
CA PHE A 476 -19.04 -16.06 -7.02
C PHE A 476 -20.49 -16.34 -7.44
N PRO A 477 -21.17 -17.30 -6.77
CA PRO A 477 -22.57 -17.58 -7.04
C PRO A 477 -23.48 -16.49 -6.46
N ILE A 478 -24.57 -16.20 -7.18
CA ILE A 478 -25.64 -15.31 -6.74
C ILE A 478 -26.90 -16.14 -6.56
N LYS A 479 -27.47 -16.09 -5.36
CA LYS A 479 -28.60 -16.89 -4.96
C LYS A 479 -29.76 -16.77 -5.94
N ARG A 480 -30.20 -17.90 -6.54
CA ARG A 480 -31.31 -18.01 -7.50
C ARG A 480 -31.17 -17.19 -8.79
N ILE A 481 -29.96 -16.70 -9.12
CA ILE A 481 -29.75 -15.83 -10.27
C ILE A 481 -28.72 -16.41 -11.24
N GLY A 482 -27.60 -16.91 -10.74
CA GLY A 482 -26.51 -17.43 -11.58
C GLY A 482 -25.16 -17.22 -10.95
N THR A 483 -24.12 -17.13 -11.77
CA THR A 483 -22.76 -16.90 -11.29
C THR A 483 -22.20 -15.62 -11.88
N MET A 484 -21.74 -14.69 -11.02
CA MET A 484 -21.02 -13.51 -11.45
C MET A 484 -19.55 -13.84 -11.69
N ASN A 485 -19.05 -13.49 -12.86
CA ASN A 485 -17.64 -13.48 -13.20
C ASN A 485 -17.16 -12.04 -13.34
N ILE A 486 -16.12 -11.68 -12.59
CA ILE A 486 -15.41 -10.41 -12.72
C ILE A 486 -14.03 -10.72 -13.26
N ILE A 487 -13.63 -10.08 -14.35
CA ILE A 487 -12.29 -10.21 -14.94
C ILE A 487 -11.60 -8.86 -14.85
N CYS A 488 -10.57 -8.80 -14.02
CA CYS A 488 -9.67 -7.66 -13.91
C CYS A 488 -8.52 -7.84 -14.90
N ARG A 489 -8.33 -6.89 -15.83
CA ARG A 489 -7.19 -6.82 -16.76
C ARG A 489 -6.50 -5.47 -16.59
N PRO A 490 -5.26 -5.28 -17.05
CA PRO A 490 -4.52 -4.04 -16.78
C PRO A 490 -5.28 -2.73 -17.09
N ASN A 491 -6.05 -2.65 -18.16
CA ASN A 491 -6.81 -1.45 -18.55
C ASN A 491 -8.31 -1.69 -18.72
N ARG A 492 -8.81 -2.81 -18.17
CA ARG A 492 -10.21 -3.24 -18.40
C ARG A 492 -10.74 -4.00 -17.20
N LEU A 493 -11.98 -3.71 -16.84
CA LEU A 493 -12.71 -4.40 -15.77
C LEU A 493 -14.06 -4.86 -16.34
N ALA A 494 -14.27 -6.17 -16.39
CA ALA A 494 -15.44 -6.78 -17.01
C ALA A 494 -16.25 -7.59 -15.99
N TRP A 495 -17.56 -7.47 -16.05
CA TRP A 495 -18.54 -8.28 -15.31
C TRP A 495 -19.39 -9.05 -16.30
N HIS A 496 -19.59 -10.31 -16.03
CA HIS A 496 -20.45 -11.18 -16.80
C HIS A 496 -21.26 -12.08 -15.89
N LEU A 497 -22.57 -12.08 -16.05
CA LEU A 497 -23.49 -13.00 -15.37
C LEU A 497 -23.67 -14.26 -16.20
N ASP A 498 -23.05 -15.36 -15.76
CA ASP A 498 -23.16 -16.66 -16.40
C ASP A 498 -24.41 -17.39 -15.96
N ARG A 499 -25.04 -18.08 -16.92
CA ARG A 499 -26.17 -18.97 -16.69
C ARG A 499 -27.24 -18.34 -15.79
N PRO A 500 -27.85 -17.21 -16.20
CA PRO A 500 -28.97 -16.67 -15.45
C PRO A 500 -30.06 -17.74 -15.33
N ALA A 501 -30.65 -17.83 -14.15
CA ALA A 501 -31.70 -18.83 -13.84
C ALA A 501 -32.96 -18.65 -14.71
N SER A 502 -33.14 -17.46 -15.28
CA SER A 502 -34.15 -17.13 -16.28
C SER A 502 -33.57 -16.15 -17.29
N PRO A 503 -33.94 -16.23 -18.58
CA PRO A 503 -33.58 -15.22 -19.57
C PRO A 503 -34.08 -13.81 -19.21
N ASP A 504 -35.12 -13.72 -18.36
CA ASP A 504 -35.75 -12.45 -17.93
C ASP A 504 -35.07 -11.84 -16.71
N VAL A 505 -33.90 -12.29 -16.30
CA VAL A 505 -33.14 -11.67 -15.22
C VAL A 505 -32.61 -10.32 -15.68
N HIS A 506 -33.32 -9.26 -15.31
CA HIS A 506 -32.86 -7.89 -15.49
C HIS A 506 -32.02 -7.45 -14.30
N TRP A 507 -30.82 -6.94 -14.54
CA TRP A 507 -29.92 -6.51 -13.48
C TRP A 507 -29.16 -5.23 -13.88
N ALA A 508 -28.60 -4.55 -12.89
CA ALA A 508 -27.73 -3.40 -13.10
C ALA A 508 -26.62 -3.34 -12.04
N MET A 509 -25.59 -2.58 -12.33
CA MET A 509 -24.63 -2.11 -11.34
C MET A 509 -25.09 -0.73 -10.87
N GLU A 510 -25.49 -0.63 -9.60
CA GLU A 510 -25.95 0.61 -8.97
C GLU A 510 -24.78 1.31 -8.29
N MET A 511 -24.32 2.40 -8.87
CA MET A 511 -23.32 3.28 -8.30
C MET A 511 -23.99 4.38 -7.47
N THR A 512 -23.60 4.51 -6.20
CA THR A 512 -24.18 5.50 -5.27
C THR A 512 -23.11 6.12 -4.39
N TRP A 513 -23.39 7.35 -3.90
CA TRP A 513 -22.50 8.08 -2.98
C TRP A 513 -23.31 8.91 -1.98
N SER A 514 -22.64 9.48 -0.95
CA SER A 514 -23.27 10.33 0.04
C SER A 514 -23.66 11.70 -0.54
N THR A 515 -24.74 12.27 -0.01
CA THR A 515 -25.23 13.60 -0.40
C THR A 515 -24.31 14.74 0.01
N SER A 516 -23.49 14.55 1.05
CA SER A 516 -22.60 15.58 1.61
C SER A 516 -21.33 15.80 0.80
N HIS A 517 -20.97 14.90 -0.12
CA HIS A 517 -19.69 14.95 -0.82
C HIS A 517 -19.81 15.39 -2.27
N ARG A 518 -18.88 16.27 -2.70
CA ARG A 518 -18.68 16.62 -4.11
C ARG A 518 -17.81 15.55 -4.76
N THR A 519 -18.36 14.79 -5.69
CA THR A 519 -17.68 13.67 -6.35
C THR A 519 -16.88 14.06 -7.58
N GLY A 520 -16.98 15.31 -8.01
CA GLY A 520 -16.40 15.75 -9.29
C GLY A 520 -17.11 15.20 -10.53
N ILE A 521 -18.19 14.43 -10.39
CA ILE A 521 -18.98 13.92 -11.52
C ILE A 521 -19.63 15.09 -12.24
N LEU A 522 -19.26 15.29 -13.52
CA LEU A 522 -19.78 16.36 -14.37
C LEU A 522 -21.04 15.94 -15.12
N GLY A 523 -21.07 14.71 -15.63
CA GLY A 523 -22.15 14.22 -16.46
C GLY A 523 -21.81 12.89 -17.12
N ASN A 524 -22.70 12.44 -17.99
CA ASN A 524 -22.53 11.23 -18.77
C ASN A 524 -23.17 11.32 -20.15
N THR A 525 -22.65 10.52 -21.08
CA THR A 525 -23.39 9.99 -22.23
C THR A 525 -23.89 8.58 -21.88
N SER A 526 -24.52 7.91 -22.82
CA SER A 526 -24.90 6.49 -22.66
C SER A 526 -23.68 5.55 -22.50
N LYS A 527 -22.48 5.99 -22.87
CA LYS A 527 -21.25 5.17 -22.87
C LYS A 527 -20.11 5.75 -22.03
N LYS A 528 -20.15 7.03 -21.67
CA LYS A 528 -19.05 7.70 -20.97
C LYS A 528 -19.56 8.38 -19.72
N LEU A 529 -18.80 8.28 -18.63
CA LEU A 529 -18.99 9.03 -17.40
C LEU A 529 -17.79 9.97 -17.24
N PHE A 530 -18.08 11.26 -17.07
CA PHE A 530 -17.07 12.32 -17.01
C PHE A 530 -16.92 12.85 -15.60
N TYR A 531 -15.67 13.09 -15.24
CA TYR A 531 -15.26 13.61 -13.94
C TYR A 531 -14.33 14.81 -14.11
N ARG A 532 -14.27 15.64 -13.06
CA ARG A 532 -13.27 16.67 -12.90
C ARG A 532 -12.65 16.57 -11.50
N ASN A 533 -11.33 16.52 -11.44
CA ASN A 533 -10.59 16.77 -10.22
C ASN A 533 -9.70 17.99 -10.46
N GLN A 534 -9.98 19.08 -9.73
CA GLN A 534 -9.42 20.40 -9.97
C GLN A 534 -9.59 20.83 -11.44
N SER A 535 -8.52 21.11 -12.18
CA SER A 535 -8.56 21.47 -13.60
C SER A 535 -8.59 20.29 -14.57
N ARG A 536 -8.48 19.03 -14.08
CA ARG A 536 -8.32 17.85 -14.94
C ARG A 536 -9.61 17.13 -15.19
N LEU A 537 -9.86 16.88 -16.47
CA LEU A 537 -10.96 16.04 -16.94
C LEU A 537 -10.47 14.60 -17.08
N TYR A 538 -11.27 13.66 -16.62
CA TYR A 538 -11.03 12.22 -16.77
C TYR A 538 -12.38 11.48 -16.80
N GLY A 539 -12.36 10.17 -16.99
CA GLY A 539 -13.58 9.41 -17.00
C GLY A 539 -13.40 7.94 -17.25
N MET A 540 -14.50 7.22 -17.31
CA MET A 540 -14.55 5.83 -17.75
C MET A 540 -15.43 5.69 -19.00
N VAL A 541 -15.13 4.67 -19.77
CA VAL A 541 -15.90 4.30 -20.96
C VAL A 541 -16.50 2.91 -20.76
N LEU A 542 -17.78 2.74 -21.11
CA LEU A 542 -18.39 1.42 -21.22
C LEU A 542 -18.23 0.89 -22.65
N GLU A 543 -17.39 -0.10 -22.81
CA GLU A 543 -17.28 -0.91 -24.03
C GLU A 543 -18.57 -1.73 -24.24
N ALA A 544 -19.04 -2.37 -23.16
CA ALA A 544 -20.34 -3.04 -23.11
C ALA A 544 -21.18 -2.49 -21.94
N GLY A 545 -22.47 -2.31 -22.18
CA GLY A 545 -23.41 -1.73 -21.23
C GLY A 545 -23.81 -0.31 -21.59
N THR A 546 -24.70 0.29 -20.77
CA THR A 546 -25.25 1.64 -20.96
C THR A 546 -25.35 2.35 -19.61
N ILE A 547 -25.01 3.63 -19.58
CA ILE A 547 -25.11 4.49 -18.40
C ILE A 547 -26.47 5.16 -18.38
N VAL A 548 -27.19 5.01 -17.27
CA VAL A 548 -28.51 5.61 -17.05
C VAL A 548 -28.51 6.40 -15.73
N ARG A 549 -29.02 7.63 -15.74
CA ARG A 549 -29.33 8.39 -14.51
C ARG A 549 -30.83 8.35 -14.26
N PRO A 550 -31.27 7.82 -13.11
CA PRO A 550 -32.67 7.90 -12.70
C PRO A 550 -33.09 9.37 -12.49
N LYS A 551 -34.22 9.78 -13.04
CA LYS A 551 -34.67 11.20 -13.08
C LYS A 551 -34.73 11.87 -11.69
N HIS A 552 -35.08 11.14 -10.64
CA HIS A 552 -35.32 11.68 -9.29
C HIS A 552 -34.22 11.29 -8.29
N GLU A 553 -33.08 10.74 -8.75
CA GLU A 553 -32.01 10.24 -7.88
C GLU A 553 -30.66 10.86 -8.24
N LEU A 554 -30.41 12.05 -7.70
CA LEU A 554 -29.23 12.85 -8.02
C LEU A 554 -27.88 12.17 -7.65
N LYS A 555 -27.91 11.17 -6.76
CA LYS A 555 -26.72 10.48 -6.22
C LYS A 555 -26.68 9.02 -6.61
N THR A 556 -27.29 8.68 -7.74
CA THR A 556 -27.35 7.33 -8.28
C THR A 556 -27.05 7.33 -9.78
N ILE A 557 -26.25 6.38 -10.19
CA ILE A 557 -26.00 6.04 -11.60
C ILE A 557 -26.18 4.53 -11.75
N LEU A 558 -26.88 4.12 -12.80
CA LEU A 558 -27.04 2.71 -13.16
C LEU A 558 -26.16 2.39 -14.38
N LEU A 559 -25.41 1.31 -14.30
CA LEU A 559 -24.69 0.72 -15.42
C LEU A 559 -25.49 -0.52 -15.83
N MET A 560 -26.22 -0.37 -16.92
CA MET A 560 -27.08 -1.43 -17.47
C MET A 560 -26.27 -2.38 -18.32
N PRO A 561 -26.39 -3.70 -18.17
CA PRO A 561 -25.63 -4.65 -18.96
C PRO A 561 -26.11 -4.69 -20.43
N HIS A 562 -25.19 -5.08 -21.30
CA HIS A 562 -25.49 -5.54 -22.65
C HIS A 562 -25.21 -7.04 -22.72
N ARG A 563 -26.17 -7.88 -23.09
CA ARG A 563 -26.04 -9.35 -23.11
C ARG A 563 -25.40 -9.91 -21.84
N HIS A 564 -25.93 -9.54 -20.68
CA HIS A 564 -25.45 -9.90 -19.34
C HIS A 564 -24.02 -9.43 -18.99
N SER A 565 -23.46 -8.48 -19.73
CA SER A 565 -22.11 -7.96 -19.48
C SER A 565 -22.09 -6.45 -19.27
N VAL A 566 -21.24 -6.01 -18.35
CA VAL A 566 -20.77 -4.62 -18.22
C VAL A 566 -19.25 -4.66 -18.34
N ILE A 567 -18.70 -3.83 -19.25
CA ILE A 567 -17.26 -3.76 -19.47
C ILE A 567 -16.83 -2.30 -19.41
N MET A 568 -15.98 -1.99 -18.44
CA MET A 568 -15.33 -0.69 -18.27
C MET A 568 -13.92 -0.73 -18.83
N THR A 569 -13.54 0.31 -19.55
CA THR A 569 -12.17 0.52 -20.01
C THR A 569 -11.61 1.81 -19.46
N PHE A 570 -10.31 1.78 -19.19
CA PHE A 570 -9.54 2.86 -18.57
C PHE A 570 -8.33 3.17 -19.47
N SER A 571 -8.22 4.42 -19.91
CA SER A 571 -7.16 4.90 -20.82
C SER A 571 -6.61 6.25 -20.38
#